data_7fa44da7ffdb863fd2ca3878adc96a57
#
_entry.id   7fa44da7ffdb863fd2ca3878adc96a57
#
_cell.length_a   1.000
_cell.length_b   1.000
_cell.length_c   1.000
_cell.angle_alpha   90.00
_cell.angle_beta   90.00
_cell.angle_gamma   90.00
#
_symmetry.space_group_name_H-M   'P 1'
#
loop_
_entity.id
_entity.type
_entity.pdbx_description
1 polymer ?
#
loop_
_entity_poly.entity_id
_entity_poly.type
_entity_poly.pdbx_seq_one_letter_code
_entity_poly.pdbx_strand_id
1 'polypeptide(L)'
;GSEMCIRDSNKALPRVSEVIEAIAPKIKKGGRLFYIGAGTSGRLGVLDASECPPTFGTPPEKVVGLVAGGIPALYSSIEIAEDDTNQAWKDLSEHNVNSNDFVIGIAASGTTPYVVGGLKDCQENNISTACIVCNENSPLSKFSDFKIEVIVGPEFLTGSSRLKAGTC
;
A
#
# COMPACT_ATOMS: atom_id res chain seq x y z
N GLY A 1 21.55 -2.36 12.19
CA GLY A 1 20.56 -2.56 11.13
C GLY A 1 19.16 -2.82 11.65
N SER A 2 18.86 -4.03 12.13
CA SER A 2 17.50 -4.43 12.58
C SER A 2 16.95 -3.60 13.75
N GLU A 3 17.75 -3.28 14.76
CA GLU A 3 17.30 -2.47 15.90
C GLU A 3 16.84 -1.05 15.51
N MET A 4 17.49 -0.47 14.50
CA MET A 4 17.11 0.87 14.01
C MET A 4 15.76 0.80 13.28
N CYS A 5 15.55 -0.19 12.42
CA CYS A 5 14.27 -0.40 11.74
C CYS A 5 13.13 -0.66 12.74
N ILE A 6 13.35 -1.51 13.76
CA ILE A 6 12.36 -1.77 14.83
C ILE A 6 11.98 -0.47 15.55
N ARG A 7 12.97 0.37 15.88
CA ARG A 7 12.71 1.65 16.55
C ARG A 7 11.93 2.63 15.68
N ASP A 8 12.22 2.67 14.39
CA ASP A 8 11.52 3.55 13.44
C ASP A 8 10.09 3.07 13.19
N SER A 9 9.88 1.76 13.06
CA SER A 9 8.54 1.17 12.97
C SER A 9 7.71 1.43 14.24
N ASN A 10 8.31 1.33 15.44
CA ASN A 10 7.62 1.61 16.70
C ASN A 10 7.07 3.05 16.78
N LYS A 11 7.73 4.03 16.15
CA LYS A 11 7.23 5.40 16.08
C LYS A 11 5.97 5.54 15.22
N ALA A 12 5.78 4.65 14.26
CA ALA A 12 4.62 4.63 13.37
C ALA A 12 3.41 3.89 13.96
N LEU A 13 3.58 3.10 15.03
CA LEU A 13 2.51 2.28 15.64
C LEU A 13 1.21 3.04 15.95
N PRO A 14 1.23 4.28 16.48
CA PRO A 14 -0.01 5.03 16.70
C PRO A 14 -0.79 5.27 15.40
N ARG A 15 -0.11 5.52 14.29
CA ARG A 15 -0.72 5.71 12.97
C ARG A 15 -1.27 4.40 12.41
N VAL A 16 -0.57 3.30 12.63
CA VAL A 16 -1.07 1.95 12.28
C VAL A 16 -2.37 1.66 13.03
N SER A 17 -2.44 1.96 14.32
CA SER A 17 -3.67 1.78 15.12
C SER A 17 -4.83 2.59 14.56
N GLU A 18 -4.62 3.85 14.21
CA GLU A 18 -5.66 4.71 13.58
C GLU A 18 -6.20 4.07 12.29
N VAL A 19 -5.31 3.54 11.45
CA VAL A 19 -5.69 2.88 10.18
C VAL A 19 -6.50 1.61 10.46
N ILE A 20 -6.08 0.78 11.42
CA ILE A 20 -6.81 -0.43 11.81
C ILE A 20 -8.21 -0.08 12.31
N GLU A 21 -8.35 0.95 13.14
CA GLU A 21 -9.64 1.43 13.65
C GLU A 21 -10.56 1.94 12.53
N ALA A 22 -9.99 2.50 11.46
CA ALA A 22 -10.75 2.93 10.28
C ALA A 22 -11.17 1.75 9.38
N ILE A 23 -10.33 0.71 9.24
CA ILE A 23 -10.58 -0.46 8.39
C ILE A 23 -11.60 -1.41 9.04
N ALA A 24 -11.46 -1.70 10.33
CA ALA A 24 -12.24 -2.74 11.01
C ALA A 24 -13.76 -2.59 10.87
N PRO A 25 -14.38 -1.40 11.00
CA PRO A 25 -15.80 -1.23 10.79
C PRO A 25 -16.25 -1.50 9.35
N LYS A 26 -15.41 -1.16 8.36
CA LYS A 26 -15.71 -1.41 6.95
C LYS A 26 -15.71 -2.91 6.63
N ILE A 27 -14.71 -3.64 7.10
CA ILE A 27 -14.63 -5.11 6.94
C ILE A 27 -15.85 -5.79 7.61
N LYS A 28 -16.24 -5.36 8.81
CA LYS A 28 -17.44 -5.88 9.51
C LYS A 28 -18.74 -5.64 8.75
N LYS A 29 -18.83 -4.56 7.99
CA LYS A 29 -19.98 -4.21 7.13
C LYS A 29 -19.94 -4.88 5.75
N GLY A 30 -19.01 -5.79 5.51
CA GLY A 30 -18.86 -6.49 4.24
C GLY A 30 -17.88 -5.88 3.25
N GLY A 31 -17.26 -4.74 3.57
CA GLY A 31 -16.24 -4.11 2.76
C GLY A 31 -14.95 -4.94 2.67
N ARG A 32 -14.03 -4.49 1.85
CA ARG A 32 -12.76 -5.16 1.53
C ARG A 32 -11.59 -4.22 1.73
N LEU A 33 -10.40 -4.81 1.93
CA LEU A 33 -9.13 -4.11 1.95
C LEU A 33 -8.38 -4.35 0.64
N PHE A 34 -7.93 -3.29 0.00
CA PHE A 34 -7.07 -3.35 -1.16
C PHE A 34 -5.69 -2.78 -0.85
N TYR A 35 -4.64 -3.49 -1.25
CA TYR A 35 -3.29 -2.96 -1.34
C TYR A 35 -2.99 -2.61 -2.80
N ILE A 36 -2.43 -1.42 -3.06
CA ILE A 36 -1.90 -1.04 -4.36
C ILE A 36 -0.44 -0.65 -4.22
N GLY A 37 0.41 -1.12 -5.12
CA GLY A 37 1.84 -0.84 -5.09
C GLY A 37 2.53 -1.23 -6.38
N ALA A 38 3.78 -0.81 -6.54
CA ALA A 38 4.63 -1.20 -7.66
C ALA A 38 5.88 -1.94 -7.16
N GLY A 39 6.44 -2.80 -7.99
CA GLY A 39 7.67 -3.53 -7.69
C GLY A 39 7.60 -4.29 -6.36
N THR A 40 8.60 -4.13 -5.51
CA THR A 40 8.68 -4.80 -4.20
C THR A 40 7.52 -4.40 -3.28
N SER A 41 7.13 -3.13 -3.26
CA SER A 41 6.01 -2.66 -2.45
C SER A 41 4.69 -3.33 -2.83
N GLY A 42 4.41 -3.45 -4.14
CA GLY A 42 3.23 -4.16 -4.63
C GLY A 42 3.25 -5.65 -4.29
N ARG A 43 4.42 -6.30 -4.41
CA ARG A 43 4.59 -7.72 -4.03
C ARG A 43 4.36 -7.96 -2.54
N LEU A 44 4.77 -7.04 -1.66
CA LEU A 44 4.49 -7.12 -0.23
C LEU A 44 2.98 -7.06 0.05
N GLY A 45 2.26 -6.17 -0.61
CA GLY A 45 0.80 -6.12 -0.50
C GLY A 45 0.11 -7.39 -0.98
N VAL A 46 0.58 -7.99 -2.09
CA VAL A 46 0.07 -9.28 -2.58
C VAL A 46 0.41 -10.41 -1.62
N LEU A 47 1.62 -10.43 -1.07
CA LEU A 47 2.04 -11.43 -0.08
C LEU A 47 1.13 -11.39 1.15
N ASP A 48 0.93 -10.22 1.75
CA ASP A 48 0.06 -10.06 2.92
C ASP A 48 -1.38 -10.51 2.61
N ALA A 49 -1.93 -10.09 1.48
CA ALA A 49 -3.26 -10.50 1.04
C ALA A 49 -3.38 -12.03 0.88
N SER A 50 -2.34 -12.69 0.36
CA SER A 50 -2.33 -14.15 0.15
C SER A 50 -2.27 -14.95 1.45
N GLU A 51 -1.71 -14.39 2.51
CA GLU A 51 -1.57 -15.03 3.81
C GLU A 51 -2.84 -14.86 4.70
N CYS A 52 -3.72 -13.92 4.38
CA CYS A 52 -4.93 -13.69 5.16
C CYS A 52 -5.89 -14.90 5.20
N PRO A 53 -6.19 -15.61 4.09
CA PRO A 53 -7.05 -16.77 4.12
C PRO A 53 -6.51 -17.94 4.98
N PRO A 54 -5.27 -18.41 4.80
CA PRO A 54 -4.76 -19.52 5.60
C PRO A 54 -4.54 -19.16 7.07
N THR A 55 -4.24 -17.91 7.37
CA THR A 55 -3.94 -17.47 8.75
C THR A 55 -5.19 -17.15 9.54
N PHE A 56 -6.15 -16.46 8.93
CA PHE A 56 -7.35 -15.94 9.61
C PHE A 56 -8.67 -16.56 9.14
N GLY A 57 -8.64 -17.48 8.16
CA GLY A 57 -9.84 -18.09 7.60
C GLY A 57 -10.74 -17.10 6.85
N THR A 58 -10.19 -15.97 6.39
CA THR A 58 -10.97 -14.97 5.65
C THR A 58 -11.19 -15.42 4.20
N PRO A 59 -12.32 -15.05 3.57
CA PRO A 59 -12.49 -15.26 2.14
C PRO A 59 -11.38 -14.54 1.36
N PRO A 60 -10.83 -15.14 0.28
CA PRO A 60 -9.71 -14.56 -0.49
C PRO A 60 -10.00 -13.18 -1.06
N GLU A 61 -11.26 -12.87 -1.33
CA GLU A 61 -11.69 -11.58 -1.86
C GLU A 61 -11.74 -10.45 -0.82
N LYS A 62 -11.55 -10.76 0.48
CA LYS A 62 -11.62 -9.76 1.55
C LYS A 62 -10.39 -8.86 1.62
N VAL A 63 -9.23 -9.40 1.30
CA VAL A 63 -7.98 -8.64 1.20
C VAL A 63 -7.36 -8.93 -0.16
N VAL A 64 -7.18 -7.89 -0.95
CA VAL A 64 -6.74 -8.00 -2.34
C VAL A 64 -5.47 -7.17 -2.54
N GLY A 65 -4.42 -7.78 -3.06
CA GLY A 65 -3.19 -7.08 -3.44
C GLY A 65 -3.14 -6.85 -4.94
N LEU A 66 -2.92 -5.61 -5.35
CA LEU A 66 -2.75 -5.20 -6.74
C LEU A 66 -1.35 -4.65 -6.95
N VAL A 67 -0.65 -5.17 -7.95
CA VAL A 67 0.70 -4.73 -8.31
C VAL A 67 0.72 -4.15 -9.71
N ALA A 68 1.41 -3.03 -9.89
CA ALA A 68 1.60 -2.41 -11.21
C ALA A 68 2.19 -3.43 -12.19
N GLY A 69 1.54 -3.63 -13.34
CA GLY A 69 1.89 -4.66 -14.31
C GLY A 69 1.24 -6.02 -14.08
N GLY A 70 0.42 -6.17 -13.03
CA GLY A 70 -0.37 -7.37 -12.77
C GLY A 70 0.45 -8.62 -12.42
N ILE A 71 -0.10 -9.80 -12.67
CA ILE A 71 0.52 -11.09 -12.34
C ILE A 71 1.97 -11.25 -12.85
N PRO A 72 2.32 -10.86 -14.10
CA PRO A 72 3.72 -10.94 -14.57
C PRO A 72 4.70 -10.16 -13.68
N ALA A 73 4.27 -9.04 -13.10
CA ALA A 73 5.11 -8.22 -12.22
C ALA A 73 5.41 -8.86 -10.86
N LEU A 74 4.75 -9.95 -10.50
CA LEU A 74 5.09 -10.73 -9.31
C LEU A 74 6.43 -11.48 -9.49
N TYR A 75 6.77 -11.87 -10.70
CA TYR A 75 7.93 -12.68 -11.02
C TYR A 75 9.08 -11.89 -11.66
N SER A 76 8.78 -10.78 -12.33
CA SER A 76 9.78 -9.96 -13.02
C SER A 76 9.51 -8.47 -12.82
N SER A 77 10.55 -7.64 -12.92
CA SER A 77 10.38 -6.19 -12.86
C SER A 77 9.77 -5.66 -14.16
N ILE A 78 8.69 -4.87 -14.05
CA ILE A 78 8.04 -4.19 -15.17
C ILE A 78 8.03 -2.69 -14.85
N GLU A 79 9.16 -2.02 -15.10
CA GLU A 79 9.37 -0.64 -14.68
C GLU A 79 8.36 0.34 -15.34
N ILE A 80 8.01 0.14 -16.60
CA ILE A 80 7.06 1.00 -17.33
C ILE A 80 5.66 1.00 -16.67
N ALA A 81 5.27 -0.10 -16.02
CA ALA A 81 3.94 -0.21 -15.42
C ALA A 81 3.74 0.72 -14.20
N GLU A 82 4.81 1.13 -13.52
CA GLU A 82 4.71 2.03 -12.37
C GLU A 82 4.49 3.50 -12.72
N ASP A 83 4.70 3.86 -13.99
CA ASP A 83 4.55 5.24 -14.48
C ASP A 83 3.12 5.58 -14.92
N ASP A 84 2.26 4.58 -15.09
CA ASP A 84 0.86 4.80 -15.51
C ASP A 84 -0.02 5.22 -14.32
N THR A 85 -0.36 6.51 -14.30
CA THR A 85 -1.19 7.12 -13.24
C THR A 85 -2.65 6.65 -13.24
N ASN A 86 -3.14 6.08 -14.35
CA ASN A 86 -4.55 5.68 -14.49
C ASN A 86 -4.75 4.17 -14.28
N GLN A 87 -3.67 3.39 -14.31
CA GLN A 87 -3.80 1.94 -14.30
C GLN A 87 -4.33 1.41 -12.97
N ALA A 88 -3.90 1.98 -11.83
CA ALA A 88 -4.38 1.54 -10.52
C ALA A 88 -5.91 1.68 -10.37
N TRP A 89 -6.49 2.75 -10.91
CA TRP A 89 -7.94 2.93 -10.88
C TRP A 89 -8.66 1.91 -11.77
N LYS A 90 -8.10 1.56 -12.93
CA LYS A 90 -8.64 0.49 -13.77
C LYS A 90 -8.61 -0.85 -13.04
N ASP A 91 -7.47 -1.19 -12.43
CA ASP A 91 -7.31 -2.44 -11.67
C ASP A 91 -8.31 -2.52 -10.51
N LEU A 92 -8.49 -1.44 -9.74
CA LEU A 92 -9.49 -1.35 -8.67
C LEU A 92 -10.92 -1.46 -9.20
N SER A 93 -11.21 -0.83 -10.35
CA SER A 93 -12.53 -0.84 -10.99
C SER A 93 -12.92 -2.23 -11.49
N GLU A 94 -11.98 -3.05 -11.96
CA GLU A 94 -12.22 -4.44 -12.31
C GLU A 94 -12.72 -5.27 -11.11
N HIS A 95 -12.35 -4.88 -9.89
CA HIS A 95 -12.87 -5.45 -8.64
C HIS A 95 -14.14 -4.77 -8.13
N ASN A 96 -14.74 -3.83 -8.89
CA ASN A 96 -15.92 -3.06 -8.45
C ASN A 96 -15.70 -2.39 -7.08
N VAL A 97 -14.53 -1.76 -6.87
CA VAL A 97 -14.22 -1.04 -5.64
C VAL A 97 -15.27 0.05 -5.37
N ASN A 98 -15.65 0.21 -4.11
CA ASN A 98 -16.69 1.17 -3.72
C ASN A 98 -16.42 1.78 -2.33
N SER A 99 -17.28 2.69 -1.88
CA SER A 99 -17.11 3.45 -0.63
C SER A 99 -17.11 2.60 0.65
N ASN A 100 -17.54 1.34 0.59
CA ASN A 100 -17.43 0.41 1.72
C ASN A 100 -16.03 -0.20 1.84
N ASP A 101 -15.23 -0.14 0.79
CA ASP A 101 -13.88 -0.65 0.76
C ASP A 101 -12.86 0.34 1.35
N PHE A 102 -11.64 -0.12 1.56
CA PHE A 102 -10.51 0.67 2.02
C PHE A 102 -9.29 0.35 1.15
N VAL A 103 -8.55 1.37 0.73
CA VAL A 103 -7.37 1.20 -0.14
C VAL A 103 -6.11 1.71 0.55
N ILE A 104 -5.09 0.87 0.62
CA ILE A 104 -3.76 1.22 1.13
C ILE A 104 -2.76 1.26 -0.03
N GLY A 105 -2.19 2.43 -0.26
CA GLY A 105 -1.09 2.62 -1.20
C GLY A 105 0.27 2.38 -0.53
N ILE A 106 1.09 1.52 -1.10
CA ILE A 106 2.44 1.21 -0.59
C ILE A 106 3.49 1.70 -1.57
N ALA A 107 4.30 2.65 -1.15
CA ALA A 107 5.43 3.14 -1.93
C ALA A 107 6.52 3.73 -1.01
N ALA A 108 7.68 3.12 -0.93
CA ALA A 108 8.77 3.60 -0.06
C ALA A 108 9.15 5.05 -0.36
N SER A 109 9.24 5.45 -1.63
CA SER A 109 9.50 6.84 -2.05
C SER A 109 8.32 7.78 -1.80
N GLY A 110 7.09 7.26 -1.82
CA GLY A 110 5.85 8.04 -1.78
C GLY A 110 5.58 8.85 -3.06
N THR A 111 6.25 8.54 -4.17
CA THR A 111 6.17 9.27 -5.45
C THR A 111 5.71 8.42 -6.63
N THR A 112 5.58 7.12 -6.47
CA THR A 112 5.24 6.18 -7.55
C THR A 112 3.93 6.57 -8.24
N PRO A 113 3.93 6.90 -9.55
CA PRO A 113 2.77 7.46 -10.25
C PRO A 113 1.54 6.55 -10.20
N TYR A 114 1.70 5.24 -10.41
CA TYR A 114 0.64 4.24 -10.28
C TYR A 114 -0.12 4.37 -8.95
N VAL A 115 0.61 4.48 -7.83
CA VAL A 115 0.02 4.53 -6.50
C VAL A 115 -0.59 5.91 -6.22
N VAL A 116 0.10 6.98 -6.60
CA VAL A 116 -0.40 8.37 -6.44
C VAL A 116 -1.70 8.56 -7.20
N GLY A 117 -1.75 8.12 -8.47
CA GLY A 117 -2.96 8.18 -9.30
C GLY A 117 -4.10 7.39 -8.68
N GLY A 118 -3.84 6.14 -8.26
CA GLY A 118 -4.85 5.28 -7.64
C GLY A 118 -5.46 5.87 -6.38
N LEU A 119 -4.65 6.43 -5.46
CA LEU A 119 -5.19 7.06 -4.24
C LEU A 119 -5.95 8.36 -4.53
N LYS A 120 -5.50 9.15 -5.51
CA LYS A 120 -6.22 10.34 -5.95
C LYS A 120 -7.61 9.98 -6.48
N ASP A 121 -7.70 8.99 -7.37
CA ASP A 121 -8.97 8.52 -7.92
C ASP A 121 -9.87 7.94 -6.81
N CYS A 122 -9.31 7.24 -5.82
CA CYS A 122 -10.06 6.78 -4.66
C CYS A 122 -10.70 7.95 -3.88
N GLN A 123 -9.95 9.02 -3.62
CA GLN A 123 -10.50 10.21 -2.95
C GLN A 123 -11.63 10.86 -3.74
N GLU A 124 -11.46 11.01 -5.06
CA GLU A 124 -12.49 11.56 -5.95
C GLU A 124 -13.78 10.73 -5.96
N ASN A 125 -13.68 9.43 -5.66
CA ASN A 125 -14.79 8.49 -5.58
C ASN A 125 -15.24 8.17 -4.14
N ASN A 126 -14.84 8.94 -3.15
CA ASN A 126 -15.20 8.79 -1.74
C ASN A 126 -14.82 7.42 -1.15
N ILE A 127 -13.72 6.85 -1.58
CA ILE A 127 -13.15 5.63 -1.03
C ILE A 127 -12.08 6.01 -0.01
N SER A 128 -12.15 5.46 1.20
CA SER A 128 -11.19 5.73 2.26
C SER A 128 -9.81 5.18 1.91
N THR A 129 -8.77 5.96 2.20
CA THR A 129 -7.39 5.65 1.80
C THR A 129 -6.41 5.77 2.95
N ALA A 130 -5.35 4.98 2.89
CA ALA A 130 -4.13 5.18 3.66
C ALA A 130 -2.90 5.02 2.76
N CYS A 131 -1.77 5.53 3.20
CA CYS A 131 -0.49 5.24 2.56
C CYS A 131 0.55 4.74 3.56
N ILE A 132 1.46 3.89 3.06
CA ILE A 132 2.67 3.45 3.77
C ILE A 132 3.86 3.96 2.97
N VAL A 133 4.65 4.85 3.56
CA VAL A 133 5.78 5.51 2.90
C VAL A 133 6.98 5.59 3.85
N CYS A 134 8.18 5.73 3.28
CA CYS A 134 9.42 5.90 4.05
C CYS A 134 9.99 7.33 4.01
N ASN A 135 9.23 8.29 3.49
CA ASN A 135 9.58 9.70 3.40
C ASN A 135 8.47 10.58 3.97
N GLU A 136 8.86 11.64 4.67
CA GLU A 136 7.91 12.65 5.16
C GLU A 136 7.35 13.50 4.02
N ASN A 137 6.10 13.93 4.17
CA ASN A 137 5.43 14.89 3.27
C ASN A 137 5.50 14.52 1.78
N SER A 138 5.48 13.22 1.48
CA SER A 138 5.50 12.72 0.10
C SER A 138 4.21 13.09 -0.66
N PRO A 139 4.21 13.08 -2.01
CA PRO A 139 3.00 13.26 -2.81
C PRO A 139 1.87 12.31 -2.40
N LEU A 140 2.21 11.06 -2.08
CA LEU A 140 1.25 10.05 -1.67
C LEU A 140 0.53 10.42 -0.36
N SER A 141 1.24 11.05 0.57
CA SER A 141 0.66 11.52 1.83
C SER A 141 -0.43 12.60 1.64
N LYS A 142 -0.38 13.35 0.54
CA LYS A 142 -1.39 14.38 0.23
C LYS A 142 -2.72 13.81 -0.24
N PHE A 143 -2.70 12.62 -0.83
CA PHE A 143 -3.89 11.93 -1.37
C PHE A 143 -4.35 10.78 -0.48
N SER A 144 -3.96 10.77 0.80
CA SER A 144 -4.32 9.75 1.76
C SER A 144 -5.04 10.35 2.95
N ASP A 145 -6.13 9.71 3.40
CA ASP A 145 -6.83 10.10 4.63
C ASP A 145 -5.97 9.81 5.87
N PHE A 146 -5.22 8.72 5.81
CA PHE A 146 -4.28 8.29 6.86
C PHE A 146 -2.89 8.07 6.27
N LYS A 147 -1.85 8.44 7.02
CA LYS A 147 -0.45 8.29 6.59
C LYS A 147 0.36 7.54 7.63
N ILE A 148 0.99 6.46 7.18
CA ILE A 148 1.96 5.70 7.93
C ILE A 148 3.34 6.04 7.35
N GLU A 149 4.04 6.97 7.99
CA GLU A 149 5.37 7.42 7.59
C GLU A 149 6.42 6.74 8.46
N VAL A 150 7.15 5.77 7.88
CA VAL A 150 8.24 5.06 8.56
C VAL A 150 9.57 5.61 8.07
N ILE A 151 10.12 6.57 8.78
CA ILE A 151 11.31 7.29 8.34
C ILE A 151 12.56 6.48 8.68
N VAL A 152 13.15 5.86 7.67
CA VAL A 152 14.30 4.95 7.80
C VAL A 152 15.66 5.62 7.59
N GLY A 153 15.67 6.90 7.23
CA GLY A 153 16.89 7.63 6.87
C GLY A 153 17.53 7.12 5.57
N PRO A 154 18.75 7.58 5.24
CA PRO A 154 19.44 7.19 4.01
C PRO A 154 19.68 5.68 3.93
N GLU A 155 19.40 5.08 2.77
CA GLU A 155 19.75 3.69 2.50
C GLU A 155 21.27 3.48 2.37
N PHE A 156 21.73 2.25 2.64
CA PHE A 156 23.16 1.90 2.49
C PHE A 156 23.61 1.92 1.05
N LEU A 157 22.74 1.58 0.12
CA LEU A 157 22.98 1.59 -1.31
C LEU A 157 22.14 2.70 -1.94
N THR A 158 22.80 3.72 -2.45
CA THR A 158 22.17 4.85 -3.10
C THR A 158 21.25 4.39 -4.25
N GLY A 159 20.01 4.86 -4.24
CA GLY A 159 19.00 4.51 -5.24
C GLY A 159 18.25 3.19 -4.99
N SER A 160 18.53 2.48 -3.89
CA SER A 160 17.82 1.25 -3.54
C SER A 160 17.07 1.38 -2.21
N SER A 161 15.76 1.16 -2.22
CA SER A 161 14.90 1.14 -1.04
C SER A 161 14.65 -0.28 -0.48
N ARG A 162 15.39 -1.30 -0.96
CA ARG A 162 15.14 -2.71 -0.61
C ARG A 162 15.64 -3.12 0.75
N LEU A 163 16.61 -2.42 1.33
CA LEU A 163 17.22 -2.79 2.62
C LEU A 163 16.42 -2.24 3.78
N LYS A 164 16.60 -0.96 4.14
CA LYS A 164 15.93 -0.38 5.31
C LYS A 164 14.43 -0.25 5.13
N ALA A 165 14.01 0.34 4.02
CA ALA A 165 12.58 0.52 3.73
C ALA A 165 11.84 -0.81 3.53
N GLY A 166 12.48 -1.81 2.96
CA GLY A 166 11.90 -3.14 2.79
C GLY A 166 11.84 -3.96 4.09
N THR A 167 12.56 -3.56 5.14
CA THR A 167 12.56 -4.25 6.45
C THR A 167 11.55 -3.63 7.42
N CYS A 168 11.26 -2.36 7.27
CA CYS A 168 10.29 -1.64 8.10
C CYS A 168 8.86 -1.86 7.63
#